data_30760f24dca7e2aedb2348dded887b46
#
_entry.id   30760f24dca7e2aedb2348dded887b46
#
_cell.length_a   1.000
_cell.length_b   1.000
_cell.length_c   1.000
_cell.angle_alpha   90.00
_cell.angle_beta   90.00
_cell.angle_gamma   90.00
#
_symmetry.space_group_name_H-M   'P 1'
#
loop_
_entity.id
_entity.type
_entity.pdbx_description
1 polymer ?
#
loop_
_entity_poly.entity_id
_entity_poly.type
_entity_poly.pdbx_seq_one_letter_code
_entity_poly.pdbx_strand_id
1 'polypeptide(L)'
;MAHIGVIGWGYVGTATGKGFATNKNHKIFWYDKYKKSPNTFDQVVKESEFIFICLPTPMFRDYSGMDMSIVRRVVGQIARGIKNSDKVIIIKSTVLPGTTKTFIKKYSKVNFAMNPEFLTQNNALADFLRPLRTVIGVSHKRIGERIKTLYKTILPKDQKYFITDPTSAELAKYMSNLILASKVLLANEFYALAKKIKADYGDISRIVEADSRVGTHLKVPGSDGDLGFGGACFPKDMLGLLAFSRKKKVDMSALDAIWRKNIKIRKNRDWEKRENAFGRTSNKG
;
A
#
# COMPACT_ATOMS: atom_id res chain seq x y z
N MET A 1 0.42 17.87 -20.94
CA MET A 1 0.39 18.54 -19.61
C MET A 1 -0.73 17.93 -18.81
N ALA A 2 -0.50 17.62 -17.52
CA ALA A 2 -1.54 17.14 -16.62
C ALA A 2 -1.48 17.89 -15.29
N HIS A 3 -2.65 18.10 -14.67
CA HIS A 3 -2.78 18.66 -13.33
C HIS A 3 -3.01 17.53 -12.34
N ILE A 4 -2.09 17.35 -11.39
CA ILE A 4 -2.04 16.21 -10.49
C ILE A 4 -2.16 16.68 -9.06
N GLY A 5 -3.20 16.20 -8.38
CA GLY A 5 -3.45 16.44 -6.96
C GLY A 5 -3.01 15.27 -6.10
N VAL A 6 -2.42 15.57 -4.95
CA VAL A 6 -2.05 14.56 -3.95
C VAL A 6 -2.65 14.98 -2.61
N ILE A 7 -3.49 14.13 -2.05
CA ILE A 7 -4.06 14.29 -0.71
C ILE A 7 -3.38 13.31 0.25
N GLY A 8 -2.65 13.87 1.23
CA GLY A 8 -1.74 13.15 2.12
C GLY A 8 -0.30 13.16 1.60
N TRP A 9 0.60 13.87 2.33
CA TRP A 9 2.01 14.06 1.93
C TRP A 9 2.96 13.25 2.83
N GLY A 10 2.57 11.99 3.11
CA GLY A 10 3.43 10.96 3.71
C GLY A 10 4.47 10.45 2.69
N TYR A 11 5.17 9.34 2.99
CA TYR A 11 6.20 8.82 2.08
C TYR A 11 5.63 8.45 0.70
N VAL A 12 4.41 7.86 0.63
CA VAL A 12 3.74 7.51 -0.63
C VAL A 12 3.33 8.76 -1.41
N GLY A 13 2.68 9.72 -0.73
CA GLY A 13 2.24 10.95 -1.39
C GLY A 13 3.40 11.80 -1.87
N THR A 14 4.47 11.91 -1.08
CA THR A 14 5.71 12.61 -1.45
C THR A 14 6.36 11.95 -2.67
N ALA A 15 6.50 10.61 -2.67
CA ALA A 15 7.04 9.89 -3.82
C ALA A 15 6.18 10.08 -5.08
N THR A 16 4.85 10.06 -4.93
CA THR A 16 3.90 10.29 -6.02
C THR A 16 4.05 11.70 -6.60
N GLY A 17 3.97 12.74 -5.76
CA GLY A 17 4.04 14.12 -6.23
C GLY A 17 5.41 14.49 -6.80
N LYS A 18 6.51 14.12 -6.12
CA LYS A 18 7.87 14.36 -6.62
C LYS A 18 8.16 13.54 -7.87
N GLY A 19 7.66 12.31 -7.95
CA GLY A 19 7.83 11.46 -9.12
C GLY A 19 7.16 12.07 -10.37
N PHE A 20 5.92 12.53 -10.27
CA PHE A 20 5.28 13.21 -11.39
C PHE A 20 5.90 14.58 -11.72
N ALA A 21 6.47 15.28 -10.72
CA ALA A 21 7.17 16.55 -10.92
C ALA A 21 8.48 16.42 -11.72
N THR A 22 9.00 15.20 -11.96
CA THR A 22 10.16 14.98 -12.84
C THR A 22 9.86 15.39 -14.28
N ASN A 23 8.61 15.30 -14.72
CA ASN A 23 8.15 15.85 -15.96
C ASN A 23 7.67 17.30 -15.74
N LYS A 24 8.47 18.27 -16.20
CA LYS A 24 8.22 19.72 -16.04
C LYS A 24 6.90 20.21 -16.66
N ASN A 25 6.28 19.42 -17.54
CA ASN A 25 4.98 19.73 -18.13
C ASN A 25 3.81 19.41 -17.18
N HIS A 26 4.04 18.77 -16.04
CA HIS A 26 2.98 18.52 -15.06
C HIS A 26 2.93 19.63 -14.01
N LYS A 27 1.72 19.97 -13.55
CA LYS A 27 1.49 20.82 -12.38
C LYS A 27 1.05 19.95 -11.21
N ILE A 28 1.77 20.08 -10.09
CA ILE A 28 1.53 19.30 -8.90
C ILE A 28 0.91 20.18 -7.82
N PHE A 29 -0.27 19.78 -7.36
CA PHE A 29 -0.98 20.36 -6.22
C PHE A 29 -1.02 19.33 -5.10
N TRP A 30 -0.73 19.73 -3.86
CA TRP A 30 -0.83 18.80 -2.76
C TRP A 30 -1.33 19.44 -1.48
N TYR A 31 -1.99 18.64 -0.67
CA TYR A 31 -2.48 19.02 0.64
C TYR A 31 -2.23 17.91 1.66
N ASP A 32 -1.79 18.30 2.84
CA ASP A 32 -1.70 17.43 4.02
C ASP A 32 -2.21 18.19 5.24
N LYS A 33 -3.03 17.53 6.05
CA LYS A 33 -3.64 18.17 7.22
C LYS A 33 -2.62 18.58 8.29
N TYR A 34 -1.48 17.87 8.36
CA TYR A 34 -0.49 18.02 9.41
C TYR A 34 0.82 18.64 8.95
N LYS A 35 0.90 19.02 7.68
CA LYS A 35 2.10 19.65 7.09
C LYS A 35 1.74 21.01 6.49
N LYS A 36 2.70 21.92 6.50
CA LYS A 36 2.55 23.19 5.78
C LYS A 36 2.47 22.91 4.28
N SER A 37 1.26 22.98 3.75
CA SER A 37 0.96 22.70 2.34
C SER A 37 0.93 24.01 1.54
N PRO A 38 1.41 24.03 0.28
CA PRO A 38 1.33 25.22 -0.58
C PRO A 38 -0.09 25.47 -1.08
N ASN A 39 -0.96 24.47 -1.03
CA ASN A 39 -2.34 24.53 -1.50
C ASN A 39 -3.32 24.20 -0.38
N THR A 40 -4.53 24.75 -0.44
CA THR A 40 -5.66 24.28 0.37
C THR A 40 -6.21 22.97 -0.19
N PHE A 41 -6.97 22.25 0.62
CA PHE A 41 -7.68 21.03 0.18
C PHE A 41 -8.56 21.32 -1.05
N ASP A 42 -9.33 22.41 -1.02
CA ASP A 42 -10.25 22.78 -2.09
C ASP A 42 -9.52 23.17 -3.37
N GLN A 43 -8.36 23.86 -3.26
CA GLN A 43 -7.51 24.14 -4.42
C GLN A 43 -7.02 22.86 -5.07
N VAL A 44 -6.54 21.87 -4.29
CA VAL A 44 -6.10 20.58 -4.85
C VAL A 44 -7.24 19.89 -5.60
N VAL A 45 -8.44 19.86 -5.02
CA VAL A 45 -9.61 19.23 -5.65
C VAL A 45 -10.06 19.98 -6.90
N LYS A 46 -10.05 21.32 -6.86
CA LYS A 46 -10.48 22.18 -7.97
C LYS A 46 -9.53 22.11 -9.17
N GLU A 47 -8.23 22.25 -8.92
CA GLU A 47 -7.22 22.42 -9.98
C GLU A 47 -6.75 21.09 -10.58
N SER A 48 -6.96 19.95 -9.92
CA SER A 48 -6.40 18.67 -10.36
C SER A 48 -7.36 17.90 -11.25
N GLU A 49 -6.81 17.25 -12.26
CA GLU A 49 -7.47 16.28 -13.15
C GLU A 49 -7.39 14.85 -12.55
N PHE A 50 -6.22 14.50 -12.02
CA PHE A 50 -5.95 13.24 -11.34
C PHE A 50 -5.69 13.50 -9.85
N ILE A 51 -6.51 12.94 -8.97
CA ILE A 51 -6.43 13.19 -7.51
C ILE A 51 -6.01 11.90 -6.81
N PHE A 52 -4.76 11.82 -6.40
CA PHE A 52 -4.20 10.68 -5.67
C PHE A 52 -4.50 10.77 -4.18
N ILE A 53 -5.09 9.71 -3.64
CA ILE A 53 -5.41 9.57 -2.21
C ILE A 53 -4.32 8.74 -1.55
N CYS A 54 -3.46 9.39 -0.77
CA CYS A 54 -2.30 8.80 -0.09
C CYS A 54 -2.42 8.93 1.43
N LEU A 55 -3.59 8.60 1.97
CA LEU A 55 -3.95 8.78 3.37
C LEU A 55 -3.65 7.52 4.19
N PRO A 56 -3.38 7.66 5.50
CA PRO A 56 -3.18 6.52 6.38
C PRO A 56 -4.47 5.70 6.55
N THR A 57 -4.29 4.38 6.64
CA THR A 57 -5.32 3.40 6.98
C THR A 57 -4.84 2.57 8.16
N PRO A 58 -4.84 3.14 9.39
CA PRO A 58 -4.28 2.47 10.55
C PRO A 58 -5.12 1.27 10.98
N MET A 59 -4.55 0.41 11.82
CA MET A 59 -5.31 -0.64 12.51
C MET A 59 -6.17 -0.05 13.63
N PHE A 60 -7.27 -0.74 13.97
CA PHE A 60 -7.90 -0.52 15.26
C PHE A 60 -6.99 -1.00 16.40
N ARG A 61 -7.07 -0.34 17.57
CA ARG A 61 -6.23 -0.66 18.73
C ARG A 61 -6.45 -2.09 19.26
N ASP A 62 -7.63 -2.66 19.06
CA ASP A 62 -8.00 -4.01 19.43
C ASP A 62 -7.69 -5.06 18.35
N TYR A 63 -6.93 -4.69 17.31
CA TYR A 63 -6.60 -5.54 16.17
C TYR A 63 -7.80 -6.12 15.41
N SER A 64 -9.01 -5.59 15.62
CA SER A 64 -10.25 -6.07 14.98
C SER A 64 -10.36 -5.75 13.49
N GLY A 65 -9.42 -4.99 12.94
CA GLY A 65 -9.37 -4.64 11.53
C GLY A 65 -8.70 -3.30 11.26
N MET A 66 -8.95 -2.78 10.07
CA MET A 66 -8.36 -1.53 9.56
C MET A 66 -9.36 -0.37 9.67
N ASP A 67 -8.93 0.77 10.20
CA ASP A 67 -9.72 2.00 10.25
C ASP A 67 -9.71 2.72 8.89
N MET A 68 -10.80 2.60 8.17
CA MET A 68 -11.00 3.22 6.86
C MET A 68 -11.69 4.60 6.94
N SER A 69 -11.94 5.12 8.14
CA SER A 69 -12.76 6.31 8.35
C SER A 69 -12.18 7.55 7.68
N ILE A 70 -10.87 7.75 7.73
CA ILE A 70 -10.18 8.88 7.11
C ILE A 70 -10.37 8.85 5.60
N VAL A 71 -10.05 7.71 4.96
CA VAL A 71 -10.18 7.54 3.51
C VAL A 71 -11.64 7.74 3.09
N ARG A 72 -12.59 7.10 3.77
CA ARG A 72 -14.03 7.23 3.45
C ARG A 72 -14.52 8.67 3.53
N ARG A 73 -14.13 9.40 4.58
CA ARG A 73 -14.51 10.80 4.76
C ARG A 73 -13.95 11.68 3.64
N VAL A 74 -12.64 11.60 3.39
CA VAL A 74 -11.97 12.45 2.41
C VAL A 74 -12.41 12.13 0.98
N VAL A 75 -12.49 10.86 0.60
CA VAL A 75 -13.06 10.44 -0.69
C VAL A 75 -14.49 10.95 -0.85
N GLY A 76 -15.31 10.87 0.21
CA GLY A 76 -16.68 11.40 0.19
C GLY A 76 -16.76 12.91 -0.01
N GLN A 77 -15.85 13.68 0.60
CA GLN A 77 -15.76 15.13 0.39
C GLN A 77 -15.42 15.47 -1.06
N ILE A 78 -14.36 14.85 -1.60
CA ILE A 78 -13.93 15.07 -2.99
C ILE A 78 -15.04 14.67 -3.97
N ALA A 79 -15.60 13.46 -3.81
CA ALA A 79 -16.60 12.92 -4.73
C ALA A 79 -17.87 13.80 -4.84
N ARG A 80 -18.27 14.47 -3.75
CA ARG A 80 -19.39 15.42 -3.79
C ARG A 80 -19.05 16.69 -4.58
N GLY A 81 -17.80 17.15 -4.52
CA GLY A 81 -17.36 18.38 -5.20
C GLY A 81 -17.07 18.21 -6.70
N ILE A 82 -16.87 16.99 -7.20
CA ILE A 82 -16.44 16.75 -8.59
C ILE A 82 -17.42 15.93 -9.43
N LYS A 83 -18.70 15.87 -9.03
CA LYS A 83 -19.73 15.15 -9.78
C LYS A 83 -19.78 15.59 -11.24
N ASN A 84 -20.01 14.64 -12.16
CA ASN A 84 -20.13 14.89 -13.60
C ASN A 84 -18.88 15.55 -14.23
N SER A 85 -17.71 15.37 -13.66
CA SER A 85 -16.46 15.84 -14.24
C SER A 85 -15.61 14.67 -14.75
N ASP A 86 -14.69 14.96 -15.66
CA ASP A 86 -13.70 13.97 -16.14
C ASP A 86 -12.56 13.69 -15.16
N LYS A 87 -12.58 14.31 -13.98
CA LYS A 87 -11.60 14.09 -12.92
C LYS A 87 -11.63 12.65 -12.44
N VAL A 88 -10.46 12.14 -12.00
CA VAL A 88 -10.31 10.76 -11.51
C VAL A 88 -9.80 10.79 -10.08
N ILE A 89 -10.50 10.14 -9.16
CA ILE A 89 -10.00 9.84 -7.81
C ILE A 89 -9.22 8.54 -7.87
N ILE A 90 -7.93 8.59 -7.57
CA ILE A 90 -7.02 7.44 -7.61
C ILE A 90 -6.64 7.07 -6.19
N ILE A 91 -7.13 5.94 -5.71
CA ILE A 91 -6.84 5.45 -4.37
C ILE A 91 -5.49 4.76 -4.40
N LYS A 92 -4.52 5.33 -3.70
CA LYS A 92 -3.17 4.80 -3.56
C LYS A 92 -2.93 4.23 -2.16
N SER A 93 -3.71 4.65 -1.18
CA SER A 93 -3.76 4.05 0.16
C SER A 93 -4.08 2.56 0.08
N THR A 94 -3.47 1.75 0.94
CA THR A 94 -3.87 0.35 1.12
C THR A 94 -5.26 0.31 1.74
N VAL A 95 -6.23 -0.25 1.02
CA VAL A 95 -7.63 -0.36 1.43
C VAL A 95 -8.09 -1.81 1.37
N LEU A 96 -9.11 -2.19 2.13
CA LEU A 96 -9.64 -3.54 2.13
C LEU A 96 -10.25 -3.90 0.76
N PRO A 97 -10.12 -5.16 0.30
CA PRO A 97 -10.66 -5.61 -0.98
C PRO A 97 -12.16 -5.31 -1.12
N GLY A 98 -12.55 -4.69 -2.25
CA GLY A 98 -13.91 -4.24 -2.54
C GLY A 98 -14.21 -2.79 -2.13
N THR A 99 -13.27 -2.08 -1.49
CA THR A 99 -13.45 -0.68 -1.06
C THR A 99 -13.68 0.25 -2.23
N THR A 100 -12.83 0.21 -3.26
CA THR A 100 -12.97 1.07 -4.44
C THR A 100 -14.27 0.78 -5.19
N LYS A 101 -14.66 -0.50 -5.31
CA LYS A 101 -15.96 -0.89 -5.89
C LYS A 101 -17.14 -0.30 -5.11
N THR A 102 -17.03 -0.24 -3.79
CA THR A 102 -18.04 0.40 -2.93
C THR A 102 -18.14 1.91 -3.21
N PHE A 103 -17.00 2.61 -3.42
CA PHE A 103 -17.03 4.03 -3.81
C PHE A 103 -17.65 4.24 -5.18
N ILE A 104 -17.30 3.42 -6.18
CA ILE A 104 -17.88 3.47 -7.53
C ILE A 104 -19.42 3.33 -7.46
N LYS A 105 -19.92 2.35 -6.68
CA LYS A 105 -21.36 2.17 -6.49
C LYS A 105 -22.01 3.36 -5.80
N LYS A 106 -21.37 3.92 -4.77
CA LYS A 106 -21.91 5.03 -3.97
C LYS A 106 -21.90 6.36 -4.71
N TYR A 107 -20.89 6.59 -5.57
CA TYR A 107 -20.66 7.84 -6.28
C TYR A 107 -20.61 7.60 -7.79
N SER A 108 -21.70 7.10 -8.37
CA SER A 108 -21.78 6.61 -9.76
C SER A 108 -21.41 7.64 -10.84
N LYS A 109 -21.43 8.93 -10.51
CA LYS A 109 -21.08 10.05 -11.41
C LYS A 109 -19.62 10.52 -11.25
N VAL A 110 -18.75 9.72 -10.62
CA VAL A 110 -17.36 10.04 -10.35
C VAL A 110 -16.48 8.88 -10.83
N ASN A 111 -15.38 9.21 -11.49
CA ASN A 111 -14.40 8.22 -11.93
C ASN A 111 -13.47 7.83 -10.78
N PHE A 112 -13.33 6.53 -10.53
CA PHE A 112 -12.43 5.98 -9.52
C PHE A 112 -11.45 5.00 -10.13
N ALA A 113 -10.27 4.94 -9.52
CA ALA A 113 -9.29 3.89 -9.77
C ALA A 113 -8.61 3.47 -8.46
N MET A 114 -8.20 2.21 -8.39
CA MET A 114 -7.24 1.70 -7.42
C MET A 114 -5.86 1.64 -8.08
N ASN A 115 -4.87 2.25 -7.47
CA ASN A 115 -3.48 2.18 -7.92
C ASN A 115 -2.58 1.89 -6.71
N PRO A 116 -2.49 0.62 -6.29
CA PRO A 116 -1.69 0.25 -5.13
C PRO A 116 -0.22 0.59 -5.32
N GLU A 117 0.46 0.89 -4.23
CA GLU A 117 1.89 1.11 -4.20
C GLU A 117 2.62 -0.18 -3.76
N PHE A 118 3.87 -0.33 -4.20
CA PHE A 118 4.77 -1.41 -3.83
C PHE A 118 6.15 -0.85 -3.43
N LEU A 119 6.14 0.31 -2.79
CA LEU A 119 7.33 1.08 -2.43
C LEU A 119 7.94 0.56 -1.14
N THR A 120 9.26 0.63 -1.06
CA THR A 120 9.98 0.51 0.22
C THR A 120 10.11 1.90 0.85
N GLN A 121 9.95 1.98 2.17
CA GLN A 121 9.91 3.29 2.84
C GLN A 121 11.20 4.11 2.62
N ASN A 122 12.36 3.43 2.61
CA ASN A 122 13.66 4.11 2.48
C ASN A 122 13.99 4.54 1.04
N ASN A 123 13.38 3.92 0.03
CA ASN A 123 13.66 4.17 -1.38
C ASN A 123 12.42 4.61 -2.18
N ALA A 124 11.43 5.18 -1.49
CA ALA A 124 10.09 5.39 -2.04
C ALA A 124 10.06 6.15 -3.38
N LEU A 125 10.90 7.17 -3.57
CA LEU A 125 10.96 7.91 -4.84
C LEU A 125 11.63 7.09 -5.95
N ALA A 126 12.73 6.40 -5.67
CA ALA A 126 13.39 5.54 -6.65
C ALA A 126 12.47 4.39 -7.09
N ASP A 127 11.81 3.74 -6.12
CA ASP A 127 10.84 2.67 -6.39
C ASP A 127 9.63 3.19 -7.17
N PHE A 128 9.21 4.45 -6.95
CA PHE A 128 8.12 5.06 -7.71
C PHE A 128 8.50 5.32 -9.17
N LEU A 129 9.75 5.76 -9.44
CA LEU A 129 10.23 6.08 -10.78
C LEU A 129 10.69 4.85 -11.58
N ARG A 130 11.01 3.75 -10.90
CA ARG A 130 11.40 2.47 -11.53
C ARG A 130 10.67 1.29 -10.87
N PRO A 131 9.34 1.26 -10.91
CA PRO A 131 8.59 0.18 -10.29
C PRO A 131 8.68 -1.10 -11.13
N LEU A 132 8.78 -2.25 -10.49
CA LEU A 132 8.74 -3.54 -11.18
C LEU A 132 7.43 -3.76 -11.95
N ARG A 133 6.36 -3.12 -11.50
CA ARG A 133 5.02 -3.17 -12.09
C ARG A 133 4.17 -1.97 -11.67
N THR A 134 3.28 -1.53 -12.55
CA THR A 134 2.23 -0.55 -12.25
C THR A 134 0.87 -1.23 -12.39
N VAL A 135 0.12 -1.28 -11.28
CA VAL A 135 -1.22 -1.90 -11.24
C VAL A 135 -2.28 -0.82 -11.22
N ILE A 136 -3.28 -0.94 -12.08
CA ILE A 136 -4.38 0.02 -12.23
C ILE A 136 -5.71 -0.75 -12.20
N GLY A 137 -6.42 -0.65 -11.08
CA GLY A 137 -7.74 -1.27 -10.89
C GLY A 137 -8.85 -0.30 -11.25
N VAL A 138 -9.64 -0.61 -12.28
CA VAL A 138 -10.72 0.25 -12.78
C VAL A 138 -11.94 -0.55 -13.20
N SER A 139 -13.12 0.07 -13.19
CA SER A 139 -14.33 -0.52 -13.76
C SER A 139 -14.49 -0.23 -15.25
N HIS A 140 -13.85 0.82 -15.76
CA HIS A 140 -13.92 1.25 -17.16
C HIS A 140 -12.52 1.35 -17.77
N LYS A 141 -12.26 0.56 -18.81
CA LYS A 141 -10.94 0.50 -19.48
C LYS A 141 -10.41 1.89 -19.89
N ARG A 142 -11.30 2.80 -20.35
CA ARG A 142 -10.93 4.19 -20.73
C ARG A 142 -10.20 4.92 -19.59
N ILE A 143 -10.65 4.76 -18.34
CA ILE A 143 -10.01 5.41 -17.19
C ILE A 143 -8.63 4.76 -16.91
N GLY A 144 -8.52 3.45 -17.06
CA GLY A 144 -7.25 2.74 -16.94
C GLY A 144 -6.21 3.21 -17.96
N GLU A 145 -6.61 3.38 -19.21
CA GLU A 145 -5.72 3.88 -20.26
C GLU A 145 -5.31 5.34 -20.03
N ARG A 146 -6.19 6.20 -19.52
CA ARG A 146 -5.83 7.58 -19.14
C ARG A 146 -4.74 7.60 -18.06
N ILE A 147 -4.89 6.77 -17.02
CA ILE A 147 -3.89 6.66 -15.93
C ILE A 147 -2.59 6.06 -16.46
N LYS A 148 -2.66 5.03 -17.29
CA LYS A 148 -1.48 4.44 -17.94
C LYS A 148 -0.73 5.46 -18.79
N THR A 149 -1.44 6.27 -19.57
CA THR A 149 -0.85 7.36 -20.36
C THR A 149 -0.17 8.39 -19.46
N LEU A 150 -0.78 8.76 -18.34
CA LEU A 150 -0.16 9.63 -17.35
C LEU A 150 1.16 9.04 -16.83
N TYR A 151 1.18 7.77 -16.42
CA TYR A 151 2.40 7.10 -15.93
C TYR A 151 3.49 6.96 -16.99
N LYS A 152 3.13 6.76 -18.27
CA LYS A 152 4.09 6.70 -19.38
C LYS A 152 4.89 7.99 -19.59
N THR A 153 4.43 9.11 -19.05
CA THR A 153 5.15 10.40 -19.15
C THR A 153 6.37 10.48 -18.22
N ILE A 154 6.50 9.56 -17.25
CA ILE A 154 7.53 9.59 -16.22
C ILE A 154 8.22 8.23 -15.98
N LEU A 155 7.63 7.14 -16.41
CA LEU A 155 8.17 5.79 -16.20
C LEU A 155 8.93 5.29 -17.44
N PRO A 156 9.85 4.33 -17.30
CA PRO A 156 10.57 3.71 -18.41
C PRO A 156 9.64 3.14 -19.47
N LYS A 157 10.11 3.11 -20.73
CA LYS A 157 9.32 2.63 -21.89
C LYS A 157 8.90 1.16 -21.78
N ASP A 158 9.73 0.33 -21.14
CA ASP A 158 9.53 -1.11 -20.90
C ASP A 158 8.70 -1.41 -19.65
N GLN A 159 8.14 -0.38 -19.00
CA GLN A 159 7.31 -0.53 -17.81
C GLN A 159 6.14 -1.49 -18.01
N LYS A 160 6.02 -2.47 -17.12
CA LYS A 160 4.89 -3.42 -17.11
C LYS A 160 3.66 -2.80 -16.44
N TYR A 161 2.54 -2.76 -17.19
CA TYR A 161 1.24 -2.26 -16.71
C TYR A 161 0.22 -3.39 -16.62
N PHE A 162 -0.48 -3.48 -15.49
CA PHE A 162 -1.59 -4.41 -15.27
C PHE A 162 -2.85 -3.61 -15.02
N ILE A 163 -3.76 -3.61 -16.03
CA ILE A 163 -5.09 -3.02 -15.89
C ILE A 163 -6.05 -4.15 -15.54
N THR A 164 -6.72 -4.04 -14.39
CA THR A 164 -7.61 -5.07 -13.84
C THR A 164 -8.81 -4.42 -13.15
N ASP A 165 -9.70 -5.21 -12.55
CA ASP A 165 -10.74 -4.68 -11.68
C ASP A 165 -10.18 -4.15 -10.35
N PRO A 166 -10.89 -3.22 -9.67
CA PRO A 166 -10.36 -2.60 -8.46
C PRO A 166 -10.14 -3.59 -7.31
N THR A 167 -11.01 -4.59 -7.15
CA THR A 167 -10.91 -5.55 -6.04
C THR A 167 -9.70 -6.46 -6.20
N SER A 168 -9.42 -6.91 -7.43
CA SER A 168 -8.20 -7.67 -7.75
C SER A 168 -6.94 -6.84 -7.51
N ALA A 169 -6.93 -5.55 -7.88
CA ALA A 169 -5.81 -4.67 -7.61
C ALA A 169 -5.56 -4.47 -6.10
N GLU A 170 -6.63 -4.31 -5.31
CA GLU A 170 -6.58 -4.23 -3.85
C GLU A 170 -6.01 -5.51 -3.23
N LEU A 171 -6.53 -6.68 -3.63
CA LEU A 171 -6.09 -7.96 -3.09
C LEU A 171 -4.64 -8.30 -3.47
N ALA A 172 -4.22 -7.96 -4.70
CA ALA A 172 -2.84 -8.16 -5.15
C ALA A 172 -1.81 -7.44 -4.28
N LYS A 173 -2.15 -6.26 -3.74
CA LYS A 173 -1.30 -5.55 -2.78
C LYS A 173 -1.10 -6.36 -1.50
N TYR A 174 -2.20 -6.86 -0.92
CA TYR A 174 -2.12 -7.71 0.29
C TYR A 174 -1.32 -8.98 0.02
N MET A 175 -1.65 -9.71 -1.04
CA MET A 175 -0.96 -10.95 -1.37
C MET A 175 0.55 -10.73 -1.53
N SER A 176 0.96 -9.66 -2.22
CA SER A 176 2.38 -9.34 -2.38
C SER A 176 3.08 -9.13 -1.03
N ASN A 177 2.51 -8.29 -0.16
CA ASN A 177 3.12 -8.00 1.14
C ASN A 177 3.12 -9.22 2.08
N LEU A 178 2.08 -10.03 2.06
CA LEU A 178 1.97 -11.18 2.95
C LEU A 178 2.82 -12.37 2.52
N ILE A 179 3.05 -12.56 1.22
CA ILE A 179 4.06 -13.51 0.73
C ILE A 179 5.44 -13.10 1.24
N LEU A 180 5.81 -11.81 1.14
CA LEU A 180 7.09 -11.34 1.65
C LEU A 180 7.21 -11.52 3.18
N ALA A 181 6.17 -11.19 3.93
CA ALA A 181 6.13 -11.42 5.37
C ALA A 181 6.26 -12.91 5.75
N SER A 182 5.62 -13.80 4.98
CA SER A 182 5.71 -15.25 5.18
C SER A 182 7.12 -15.77 4.94
N LYS A 183 7.79 -15.28 3.89
CA LYS A 183 9.20 -15.61 3.61
C LYS A 183 10.12 -15.25 4.77
N VAL A 184 9.94 -14.06 5.36
CA VAL A 184 10.72 -13.64 6.53
C VAL A 184 10.55 -14.63 7.68
N LEU A 185 9.33 -15.10 7.95
CA LEU A 185 9.09 -16.05 9.04
C LEU A 185 9.69 -17.42 8.76
N LEU A 186 9.55 -17.95 7.55
CA LEU A 186 10.19 -19.21 7.16
C LEU A 186 11.71 -19.12 7.29
N ALA A 187 12.31 -18.02 6.82
CA ALA A 187 13.74 -17.77 6.98
C ALA A 187 14.20 -17.81 8.46
N ASN A 188 13.39 -17.25 9.38
CA ASN A 188 13.67 -17.28 10.81
C ASN A 188 13.62 -18.72 11.39
N GLU A 189 12.76 -19.59 10.88
CA GLU A 189 12.72 -21.00 11.32
C GLU A 189 13.95 -21.75 10.86
N PHE A 190 14.36 -21.59 9.59
CA PHE A 190 15.60 -22.18 9.08
C PHE A 190 16.85 -21.61 9.77
N TYR A 191 16.87 -20.32 10.08
CA TYR A 191 17.93 -19.71 10.89
C TYR A 191 18.04 -20.38 12.27
N ALA A 192 16.92 -20.57 12.95
CA ALA A 192 16.92 -21.21 14.27
C ALA A 192 17.41 -22.68 14.19
N LEU A 193 17.00 -23.42 13.16
CA LEU A 193 17.46 -24.78 12.91
C LEU A 193 18.98 -24.81 12.59
N ALA A 194 19.43 -23.99 11.64
CA ALA A 194 20.85 -23.89 11.28
C ALA A 194 21.74 -23.62 12.49
N LYS A 195 21.33 -22.68 13.35
CA LYS A 195 22.02 -22.40 14.61
C LYS A 195 22.09 -23.62 15.54
N LYS A 196 21.01 -24.40 15.64
CA LYS A 196 20.96 -25.59 16.49
C LYS A 196 21.89 -26.69 16.00
N ILE A 197 21.99 -26.87 14.69
CA ILE A 197 22.85 -27.90 14.05
C ILE A 197 24.24 -27.38 13.70
N LYS A 198 24.58 -26.14 14.08
CA LYS A 198 25.86 -25.47 13.82
C LYS A 198 26.18 -25.30 12.32
N ALA A 199 25.17 -25.13 11.47
CA ALA A 199 25.33 -24.79 10.04
C ALA A 199 25.42 -23.26 9.86
N ASP A 200 26.12 -22.80 8.83
CA ASP A 200 26.20 -21.38 8.47
C ASP A 200 24.93 -20.94 7.74
N TYR A 201 24.09 -20.18 8.42
CA TYR A 201 22.87 -19.65 7.81
C TYR A 201 23.15 -18.60 6.72
N GLY A 202 24.25 -17.86 6.82
CA GLY A 202 24.66 -16.89 5.80
C GLY A 202 24.93 -17.57 4.47
N ASP A 203 25.62 -18.70 4.48
CA ASP A 203 25.84 -19.51 3.28
C ASP A 203 24.53 -20.11 2.77
N ILE A 204 23.71 -20.68 3.65
CA ILE A 204 22.41 -21.25 3.29
C ILE A 204 21.54 -20.20 2.60
N SER A 205 21.43 -19.00 3.17
CA SER A 205 20.60 -17.95 2.60
C SER A 205 21.09 -17.49 1.22
N ARG A 206 22.43 -17.33 1.03
CA ARG A 206 23.04 -16.97 -0.26
C ARG A 206 22.79 -18.03 -1.34
N ILE A 207 22.93 -19.31 -0.99
CA ILE A 207 22.66 -20.42 -1.90
C ILE A 207 21.19 -20.42 -2.34
N VAL A 208 20.27 -20.25 -1.41
CA VAL A 208 18.84 -20.26 -1.70
C VAL A 208 18.39 -19.01 -2.46
N GLU A 209 18.94 -17.82 -2.14
CA GLU A 209 18.64 -16.57 -2.85
C GLU A 209 19.18 -16.54 -4.28
N ALA A 210 20.15 -17.39 -4.63
CA ALA A 210 20.63 -17.55 -6.01
C ALA A 210 19.57 -18.15 -6.94
N ASP A 211 18.57 -18.87 -6.42
CA ASP A 211 17.39 -19.27 -7.18
C ASP A 211 16.41 -18.10 -7.30
N SER A 212 16.29 -17.54 -8.52
CA SER A 212 15.38 -16.40 -8.81
C SER A 212 13.92 -16.67 -8.48
N ARG A 213 13.48 -17.92 -8.42
CA ARG A 213 12.12 -18.31 -8.01
C ARG A 213 11.87 -18.04 -6.53
N VAL A 214 12.91 -18.14 -5.70
CA VAL A 214 12.85 -17.82 -4.28
C VAL A 214 13.04 -16.31 -4.08
N GLY A 215 14.06 -15.71 -4.67
CA GLY A 215 14.41 -14.30 -4.53
C GLY A 215 14.76 -13.91 -3.09
N THR A 216 14.75 -12.62 -2.80
CA THR A 216 15.23 -12.01 -1.55
C THR A 216 14.27 -12.15 -0.35
N HIS A 217 14.61 -11.51 0.77
CA HIS A 217 13.91 -11.48 2.07
C HIS A 217 14.23 -12.67 3.00
N LEU A 218 15.41 -13.27 2.86
CA LEU A 218 15.86 -14.38 3.71
C LEU A 218 16.87 -13.95 4.78
N LYS A 219 17.26 -12.67 4.84
CA LYS A 219 18.23 -12.19 5.83
C LYS A 219 17.67 -12.29 7.26
N VAL A 220 18.39 -12.98 8.14
CA VAL A 220 18.07 -13.14 9.57
C VAL A 220 19.35 -12.93 10.39
N PRO A 221 19.34 -12.09 11.44
CA PRO A 221 18.25 -11.18 11.81
C PRO A 221 17.98 -10.12 10.73
N GLY A 222 16.81 -9.48 10.83
CA GLY A 222 16.43 -8.40 9.89
C GLY A 222 17.38 -7.19 9.96
N SER A 223 17.15 -6.19 9.12
CA SER A 223 17.96 -4.96 9.09
C SER A 223 17.92 -4.14 10.38
N ASP A 224 16.93 -4.37 11.22
CA ASP A 224 16.74 -3.78 12.54
C ASP A 224 17.36 -4.64 13.68
N GLY A 225 18.05 -5.72 13.35
CA GLY A 225 18.68 -6.62 14.31
C GLY A 225 17.73 -7.59 15.03
N ASP A 226 16.42 -7.55 14.74
CA ASP A 226 15.43 -8.40 15.39
C ASP A 226 14.97 -9.57 14.51
N LEU A 227 14.29 -10.54 15.10
CA LEU A 227 13.68 -11.67 14.43
C LEU A 227 12.27 -11.31 13.93
N GLY A 228 11.76 -12.07 12.96
CA GLY A 228 10.45 -11.83 12.39
C GLY A 228 10.36 -10.55 11.56
N PHE A 229 9.13 -10.09 11.32
CA PHE A 229 8.88 -8.87 10.56
C PHE A 229 8.21 -7.80 11.44
N GLY A 230 8.56 -6.53 11.17
CA GLY A 230 8.00 -5.33 11.78
C GLY A 230 7.66 -4.28 10.72
N GLY A 231 7.81 -3.02 11.12
CA GLY A 231 7.52 -1.88 10.27
C GLY A 231 6.04 -1.54 10.18
N ALA A 232 5.73 -0.56 9.33
CA ALA A 232 4.37 -0.02 9.21
C ALA A 232 3.44 -0.87 8.33
N CYS A 233 3.98 -1.71 7.44
CA CYS A 233 3.19 -2.33 6.36
C CYS A 233 2.79 -3.77 6.67
N PHE A 234 3.77 -4.67 6.93
CA PHE A 234 3.49 -6.09 7.07
C PHE A 234 2.54 -6.42 8.23
N PRO A 235 2.75 -5.91 9.47
CA PRO A 235 1.83 -6.16 10.57
C PRO A 235 0.42 -5.64 10.30
N LYS A 236 0.31 -4.43 9.76
CA LYS A 236 -0.98 -3.80 9.43
C LYS A 236 -1.74 -4.59 8.37
N ASP A 237 -1.07 -4.97 7.29
CA ASP A 237 -1.70 -5.69 6.18
C ASP A 237 -2.07 -7.11 6.58
N MET A 238 -1.24 -7.79 7.40
CA MET A 238 -1.53 -9.10 7.97
C MET A 238 -2.81 -9.07 8.79
N LEU A 239 -2.89 -8.20 9.78
CA LEU A 239 -4.04 -8.10 10.67
C LEU A 239 -5.29 -7.61 9.94
N GLY A 240 -5.13 -6.63 9.04
CA GLY A 240 -6.24 -6.11 8.23
C GLY A 240 -6.87 -7.21 7.36
N LEU A 241 -6.05 -8.03 6.70
CA LEU A 241 -6.56 -9.11 5.86
C LEU A 241 -7.14 -10.26 6.68
N LEU A 242 -6.50 -10.67 7.79
CA LEU A 242 -7.05 -11.70 8.69
C LEU A 242 -8.40 -11.29 9.26
N ALA A 243 -8.57 -10.05 9.69
CA ALA A 243 -9.86 -9.56 10.17
C ALA A 243 -10.92 -9.51 9.04
N PHE A 244 -10.52 -9.13 7.83
CA PHE A 244 -11.39 -9.13 6.67
C PHE A 244 -11.82 -10.54 6.26
N SER A 245 -10.89 -11.51 6.21
CA SER A 245 -11.17 -12.89 5.83
C SER A 245 -12.14 -13.57 6.80
N ARG A 246 -11.99 -13.32 8.12
CA ARG A 246 -12.95 -13.81 9.14
C ARG A 246 -14.37 -13.29 8.87
N LYS A 247 -14.53 -11.99 8.52
CA LYS A 247 -15.83 -11.42 8.12
C LYS A 247 -16.37 -12.03 6.83
N LYS A 248 -15.49 -12.50 5.94
CA LYS A 248 -15.86 -13.18 4.69
C LYS A 248 -16.01 -14.68 4.85
N LYS A 249 -15.80 -15.23 6.05
CA LYS A 249 -15.82 -16.67 6.36
C LYS A 249 -14.85 -17.47 5.48
N VAL A 250 -13.68 -16.90 5.20
CA VAL A 250 -12.59 -17.55 4.47
C VAL A 250 -11.52 -17.96 5.47
N ASP A 251 -11.13 -19.23 5.43
CA ASP A 251 -10.03 -19.75 6.23
C ASP A 251 -8.68 -19.23 5.69
N MET A 252 -7.92 -18.60 6.55
CA MET A 252 -6.54 -18.17 6.30
C MET A 252 -5.63 -18.62 7.45
N SER A 253 -5.82 -19.84 7.93
CA SER A 253 -5.10 -20.44 9.07
C SER A 253 -3.59 -20.41 8.90
N ALA A 254 -3.06 -20.58 7.69
CA ALA A 254 -1.63 -20.46 7.41
C ALA A 254 -1.09 -19.06 7.73
N LEU A 255 -1.77 -17.99 7.30
CA LEU A 255 -1.37 -16.63 7.63
C LEU A 255 -1.54 -16.31 9.12
N ASP A 256 -2.57 -16.84 9.76
CA ASP A 256 -2.77 -16.68 11.19
C ASP A 256 -1.65 -17.38 12.00
N ALA A 257 -1.19 -18.56 11.57
CA ALA A 257 -0.03 -19.25 12.18
C ALA A 257 1.26 -18.42 12.01
N ILE A 258 1.50 -17.84 10.83
CA ILE A 258 2.62 -16.93 10.57
C ILE A 258 2.56 -15.72 11.48
N TRP A 259 1.40 -15.10 11.65
CA TRP A 259 1.23 -13.98 12.56
C TRP A 259 1.53 -14.35 14.01
N ARG A 260 0.96 -15.46 14.51
CA ARG A 260 1.24 -15.95 15.88
C ARG A 260 2.71 -16.24 16.10
N LYS A 261 3.39 -16.84 15.11
CA LYS A 261 4.83 -17.07 15.18
C LYS A 261 5.61 -15.74 15.24
N ASN A 262 5.23 -14.75 14.44
CA ASN A 262 5.86 -13.43 14.46
C ASN A 262 5.78 -12.79 15.86
N ILE A 263 4.61 -12.78 16.47
CA ILE A 263 4.40 -12.25 17.83
C ILE A 263 5.25 -12.99 18.88
N LYS A 264 5.46 -14.30 18.70
CA LYS A 264 6.25 -15.13 19.64
C LYS A 264 7.75 -14.82 19.57
N ILE A 265 8.32 -14.58 18.37
CA ILE A 265 9.78 -14.45 18.20
C ILE A 265 10.27 -13.01 18.17
N ARG A 266 9.43 -12.05 17.75
CA ARG A 266 9.82 -10.66 17.62
C ARG A 266 9.74 -9.92 18.96
N LYS A 267 10.85 -9.29 19.36
CA LYS A 267 10.96 -8.51 20.61
C LYS A 267 10.49 -7.07 20.42
N ASN A 268 10.91 -6.42 19.32
CA ASN A 268 10.57 -5.04 19.03
C ASN A 268 9.28 -4.95 18.19
N ARG A 269 8.16 -4.70 18.84
CA ARG A 269 6.87 -4.44 18.19
C ARG A 269 6.75 -2.98 17.79
N ASP A 270 7.65 -2.53 16.93
CA ASP A 270 7.77 -1.13 16.50
C ASP A 270 6.49 -0.57 15.86
N TRP A 271 5.64 -1.42 15.28
CA TRP A 271 4.34 -1.00 14.76
C TRP A 271 3.37 -0.54 15.85
N GLU A 272 3.52 -0.97 17.12
CA GLU A 272 2.69 -0.53 18.25
C GLU A 272 3.06 0.88 18.73
N LYS A 273 4.29 1.32 18.47
CA LYS A 273 4.86 2.60 18.94
C LYS A 273 4.77 3.72 17.90
N ARG A 274 4.46 3.40 16.63
CA ARG A 274 4.43 4.38 15.55
C ARG A 274 3.22 5.28 15.68
N GLU A 275 3.41 6.58 15.58
CA GLU A 275 2.33 7.53 15.33
C GLU A 275 1.55 7.08 14.08
N ASN A 276 0.23 7.03 14.16
CA ASN A 276 -0.66 6.56 13.10
C ASN A 276 -0.63 5.04 12.79
N ALA A 277 0.04 4.20 13.55
CA ALA A 277 -0.08 2.74 13.41
C ALA A 277 -1.46 2.25 13.87
N PHE A 278 -2.01 2.90 14.89
CA PHE A 278 -3.34 2.63 15.42
C PHE A 278 -4.28 3.81 15.20
N GLY A 279 -5.47 3.52 14.71
CA GLY A 279 -6.61 4.41 14.68
C GLY A 279 -7.36 4.44 16.03
N ARG A 280 -8.68 4.65 15.96
CA ARG A 280 -9.58 4.60 17.11
C ARG A 280 -9.68 3.17 17.66
N THR A 281 -10.21 3.01 18.87
CA THR A 281 -10.81 1.75 19.29
C THR A 281 -11.99 1.44 18.37
N SER A 282 -12.14 0.17 17.96
CA SER A 282 -13.35 -0.21 17.21
C SER A 282 -14.56 0.02 18.11
N ASN A 283 -15.50 0.83 17.68
CA ASN A 283 -16.83 0.78 18.27
C ASN A 283 -17.40 -0.60 17.90
N LYS A 284 -17.46 -1.50 18.85
CA LYS A 284 -18.29 -2.71 18.76
C LYS A 284 -19.74 -2.21 18.79
N GLY A 285 -20.29 -1.95 17.60
CA GLY A 285 -21.69 -1.74 17.36
C GLY A 285 -22.18 -2.82 16.42
#